data_d5a5d064b7df76fcfc0b6a681dab0e61
#
_entry.id   d5a5d064b7df76fcfc0b6a681dab0e61
#
_cell.length_a   1.000
_cell.length_b   1.000
_cell.length_c   1.000
_cell.angle_alpha   90.00
_cell.angle_beta   90.00
_cell.angle_gamma   90.00
#
_symmetry.space_group_name_H-M   'P 1'
#
loop_
_entity.id
_entity.type
_entity.pdbx_description
1 polymer ?
#
loop_
_entity_poly.entity_id
_entity_poly.type
_entity_poly.pdbx_seq_one_letter_code
_entity_poly.pdbx_strand_id
1 'polypeptide(L)'
;MDYGYDQTDNDGIQLCMSDSTVKGREGIDRFTVGXQAFEAELTFSIADVSGTDDCAFGFAKVDVHRAAIDDCDEMAVLNVISGDIKIETVLNDGTTSTTDTTDNWADGETHALKVKVSKAGAVTYQIDGAAPSTTATFSLDIGEVVTPMYYMLHASDVAGAIIFQKLIVKSDKGSLEAASELD
;
A
#
# COMPACT_ATOMS: atom_id res chain seq x y z
N MET A 1 18.35 12.06 -0.43
CA MET A 1 17.63 13.29 -0.82
C MET A 1 16.87 13.73 0.41
N ASP A 2 17.22 14.88 0.94
CA ASP A 2 16.58 15.38 2.15
C ASP A 2 15.47 16.33 1.73
N TYR A 3 14.24 15.92 1.92
CA TYR A 3 13.09 16.80 1.72
C TYR A 3 12.84 17.47 3.06
N GLY A 4 13.23 18.74 3.16
CA GLY A 4 12.93 19.53 4.34
C GLY A 4 11.42 19.75 4.44
N TYR A 5 10.70 18.76 4.89
CA TYR A 5 9.27 18.90 5.16
C TYR A 5 9.09 19.75 6.40
N ASP A 6 8.21 20.70 6.30
CA ASP A 6 7.64 21.35 7.47
C ASP A 6 6.69 20.31 8.07
N GLN A 7 7.22 19.47 8.97
CA GLN A 7 6.48 18.33 9.51
C GLN A 7 5.49 18.84 10.54
N THR A 8 4.27 19.07 10.09
CA THR A 8 3.17 19.48 10.95
C THR A 8 1.99 18.52 10.78
N ASP A 9 1.01 18.68 11.66
CA ASP A 9 -0.24 17.92 11.60
C ASP A 9 -0.85 17.99 10.18
N ASN A 10 -1.22 16.85 9.65
CA ASN A 10 -1.79 16.67 8.31
C ASN A 10 -0.83 16.93 7.14
N ASP A 11 0.47 17.08 7.38
CA ASP A 11 1.46 17.04 6.30
C ASP A 11 1.78 15.59 5.96
N GLY A 12 1.91 15.28 4.69
CA GLY A 12 2.15 13.90 4.31
C GLY A 12 2.64 13.71 2.89
N ILE A 13 2.73 12.46 2.48
CA ILE A 13 3.22 12.07 1.17
C ILE A 13 2.45 10.87 0.64
N GLN A 14 2.12 10.92 -0.63
CA GLN A 14 1.57 9.77 -1.35
C GLN A 14 2.55 9.38 -2.45
N LEU A 15 3.02 8.14 -2.43
CA LEU A 15 3.91 7.58 -3.45
C LEU A 15 3.17 6.45 -4.16
N CYS A 16 2.89 6.65 -5.44
CA CYS A 16 2.30 5.62 -6.30
C CYS A 16 3.34 5.19 -7.33
N MET A 17 3.39 3.90 -7.62
CA MET A 17 4.37 3.39 -8.58
C MET A 17 3.94 3.62 -10.02
N SER A 18 2.75 4.14 -10.24
CA SER A 18 2.25 4.47 -11.56
C SER A 18 1.46 5.78 -11.51
N ASP A 19 1.48 6.53 -12.61
CA ASP A 19 0.73 7.76 -12.77
C ASP A 19 -0.24 7.61 -13.94
N SER A 20 -1.52 7.79 -13.66
CA SER A 20 -2.58 7.72 -14.66
C SER A 20 -2.64 8.95 -15.56
N THR A 21 -2.03 10.05 -15.15
CA THR A 21 -2.22 11.35 -15.82
C THR A 21 -1.29 11.55 -17.01
N VAL A 22 -0.23 10.74 -17.14
CA VAL A 22 0.75 10.92 -18.22
C VAL A 22 0.51 9.87 -19.32
N LYS A 23 -0.11 10.30 -20.40
CA LYS A 23 -0.33 9.44 -21.57
C LYS A 23 1.01 9.00 -22.15
N GLY A 24 1.13 7.72 -22.45
CA GLY A 24 2.30 7.14 -23.05
C GLY A 24 3.40 6.70 -22.07
N ARG A 25 3.18 6.93 -20.78
CA ARG A 25 4.02 6.32 -19.74
C ARG A 25 3.21 5.25 -19.04
N GLU A 26 3.28 4.05 -19.57
CA GLU A 26 2.72 2.91 -18.84
C GLU A 26 3.66 2.64 -17.68
N GLY A 27 3.17 2.89 -16.48
CA GLY A 27 3.91 2.56 -15.27
C GLY A 27 4.22 1.07 -15.27
N ILE A 28 5.41 0.73 -14.82
CA ILE A 28 5.89 -0.66 -14.84
C ILE A 28 5.02 -1.54 -13.92
N ASP A 29 4.38 -0.93 -12.93
CA ASP A 29 3.69 -1.66 -11.86
C ASP A 29 2.22 -1.28 -11.75
N ARG A 30 1.51 -1.37 -12.87
CA ARG A 30 0.04 -1.28 -12.90
C ARG A 30 -0.51 -2.69 -13.12
N PHE A 31 -1.51 -3.04 -12.32
CA PHE A 31 -2.10 -4.37 -12.35
C PHE A 31 -3.59 -4.26 -12.61
N THR A 32 -4.08 -5.01 -13.58
CA THR A 32 -5.53 -5.13 -13.80
C THR A 32 -6.02 -6.37 -13.05
N VAL A 33 -6.92 -6.15 -12.12
CA VAL A 33 -7.56 -7.23 -11.35
C VAL A 33 -8.32 -8.13 -12.32
N GLY A 34 -8.11 -9.43 -12.19
CA GLY A 34 -8.67 -10.38 -13.16
C GLY A 34 -7.70 -10.86 -14.24
N UNK A 35 -6.59 -10.02 -14.35
CA UNK A 35 -5.71 -10.32 -15.24
C UNK A 35 -4.79 -11.31 -14.86
N GLN A 36 -4.23 -11.09 -13.72
CA GLN A 36 -3.21 -11.95 -13.07
C GLN A 36 -3.28 -11.78 -11.54
N ALA A 37 -2.64 -12.69 -10.80
CA ALA A 37 -2.39 -12.44 -9.38
C ALA A 37 -1.14 -11.56 -9.23
N PHE A 38 -1.10 -10.73 -8.18
CA PHE A 38 0.03 -9.83 -7.92
C PHE A 38 0.18 -9.56 -6.43
N GLU A 39 1.37 -9.12 -6.04
CA GLU A 39 1.66 -8.79 -4.65
C GLU A 39 2.66 -7.66 -4.55
N ALA A 40 2.60 -6.91 -3.47
CA ALA A 40 3.60 -5.91 -3.12
C ALA A 40 3.95 -6.04 -1.63
N GLU A 41 5.22 -5.83 -1.32
CA GLU A 41 5.75 -5.89 0.05
C GLU A 41 6.72 -4.73 0.24
N LEU A 42 6.52 -3.95 1.30
CA LEU A 42 7.44 -2.89 1.71
C LEU A 42 7.97 -3.19 3.10
N THR A 43 9.30 -3.22 3.24
CA THR A 43 9.97 -3.33 4.54
C THR A 43 10.48 -1.94 4.92
N PHE A 44 10.09 -1.45 6.09
CA PHE A 44 10.47 -0.11 6.53
C PHE A 44 10.44 0.00 8.05
N SER A 45 11.01 1.09 8.58
CA SER A 45 10.93 1.41 10.01
C SER A 45 10.32 2.80 10.19
N ILE A 46 9.68 3.00 11.34
CA ILE A 46 9.08 4.26 11.76
C ILE A 46 9.76 4.66 13.07
N ALA A 47 10.34 5.86 13.12
CA ALA A 47 11.06 6.30 14.32
C ALA A 47 10.13 6.55 15.50
N ASP A 48 8.94 7.09 15.26
CA ASP A 48 7.95 7.40 16.29
C ASP A 48 6.56 7.14 15.73
N VAL A 49 5.94 6.05 16.16
CA VAL A 49 4.63 5.65 15.64
C VAL A 49 3.49 6.54 16.14
N SER A 50 3.68 7.27 17.24
CA SER A 50 2.66 8.22 17.69
C SER A 50 2.45 9.36 16.72
N GLY A 51 3.42 9.59 15.84
CA GLY A 51 3.35 10.62 14.80
C GLY A 51 2.64 10.20 13.52
N THR A 52 1.99 9.03 13.48
CA THR A 52 1.29 8.58 12.28
C THR A 52 -0.22 8.70 12.45
N ASP A 53 -0.86 9.60 11.67
CA ASP A 53 -2.31 9.52 11.43
C ASP A 53 -2.58 8.42 10.41
N ASP A 54 -1.73 8.35 9.38
CA ASP A 54 -1.70 7.24 8.43
C ASP A 54 -0.25 6.92 8.09
N CYS A 55 0.08 5.65 8.00
CA CYS A 55 1.32 5.19 7.39
C CYS A 55 0.99 3.85 6.71
N ALA A 56 0.50 3.95 5.47
CA ALA A 56 -0.19 2.84 4.81
C ALA A 56 0.60 2.31 3.62
N PHE A 57 0.52 1.01 3.43
CA PHE A 57 1.10 0.36 2.25
C PHE A 57 0.16 -0.72 1.72
N GLY A 58 0.00 -0.74 0.39
CA GLY A 58 -0.80 -1.76 -0.28
C GLY A 58 -1.09 -1.37 -1.72
N PHE A 59 -2.33 -1.55 -2.14
CA PHE A 59 -2.75 -1.23 -3.50
C PHE A 59 -3.89 -0.22 -3.47
N ALA A 60 -3.84 0.73 -4.41
CA ALA A 60 -4.93 1.67 -4.62
C ALA A 60 -5.18 1.85 -6.11
N LYS A 61 -6.39 2.26 -6.46
CA LYS A 61 -6.75 2.61 -7.83
C LYS A 61 -5.82 3.72 -8.34
N VAL A 62 -5.41 3.60 -9.58
CA VAL A 62 -4.54 4.61 -10.22
C VAL A 62 -5.34 5.88 -10.41
N ASP A 63 -5.07 6.90 -9.62
CA ASP A 63 -5.82 8.14 -9.59
C ASP A 63 -4.89 9.31 -9.22
N VAL A 64 -5.48 10.45 -8.99
CA VAL A 64 -4.78 11.67 -8.56
C VAL A 64 -4.40 11.58 -7.09
N HIS A 65 -3.56 12.50 -6.65
CA HIS A 65 -3.22 12.64 -5.23
C HIS A 65 -4.51 12.89 -4.40
N ARG A 66 -4.60 12.20 -3.29
CA ARG A 66 -5.71 12.36 -2.33
C ARG A 66 -5.17 12.99 -1.05
N ALA A 67 -5.91 13.95 -0.53
CA ALA A 67 -5.51 14.64 0.72
C ALA A 67 -5.74 13.76 1.95
N ALA A 68 -6.64 12.80 1.85
CA ALA A 68 -6.88 11.79 2.88
C ALA A 68 -6.92 10.41 2.23
N ILE A 69 -6.45 9.41 2.93
CA ILE A 69 -6.44 8.04 2.40
C ILE A 69 -7.87 7.54 2.16
N ASP A 70 -8.81 8.01 2.97
CA ASP A 70 -10.23 7.68 2.88
C ASP A 70 -10.88 8.17 1.58
N ASP A 71 -10.24 9.10 0.88
CA ASP A 71 -10.74 9.62 -0.40
C ASP A 71 -10.36 8.73 -1.59
N CYS A 72 -9.61 7.64 -1.38
CA CYS A 72 -9.29 6.71 -2.45
C CYS A 72 -10.57 6.03 -2.96
N ASP A 73 -10.73 5.98 -4.29
CA ASP A 73 -11.92 5.35 -4.89
C ASP A 73 -11.94 3.83 -4.63
N GLU A 74 -10.76 3.23 -4.61
CA GLU A 74 -10.61 1.79 -4.37
C GLU A 74 -9.24 1.53 -3.80
N MET A 75 -9.18 0.84 -2.65
CA MET A 75 -7.90 0.50 -2.05
C MET A 75 -7.98 -0.71 -1.13
N ALA A 76 -6.83 -1.31 -0.90
CA ALA A 76 -6.63 -2.37 0.09
C ALA A 76 -5.22 -2.21 0.66
N VAL A 77 -5.12 -1.80 1.91
CA VAL A 77 -3.82 -1.45 2.54
C VAL A 77 -3.73 -2.01 3.95
N LEU A 78 -2.48 -2.15 4.42
CA LEU A 78 -2.15 -2.22 5.84
C LEU A 78 -1.74 -0.81 6.25
N ASN A 79 -2.33 -0.27 7.31
CA ASN A 79 -2.15 1.11 7.76
C ASN A 79 -1.71 1.13 9.22
N VAL A 80 -0.63 1.82 9.51
CA VAL A 80 -0.11 2.00 10.87
C VAL A 80 -0.61 3.35 11.37
N ILE A 81 -1.50 3.31 12.37
CA ILE A 81 -2.12 4.50 12.96
C ILE A 81 -1.76 4.52 14.44
N SER A 82 -0.88 5.44 14.83
CA SER A 82 -0.41 5.58 16.22
C SER A 82 0.08 4.24 16.80
N GLY A 83 0.72 3.41 15.95
CA GLY A 83 1.29 2.13 16.33
C GLY A 83 0.36 0.93 16.19
N ASP A 84 -0.95 1.12 16.03
CA ASP A 84 -1.87 0.01 15.71
C ASP A 84 -1.77 -0.31 14.22
N ILE A 85 -1.62 -1.58 13.86
CA ILE A 85 -1.64 -1.98 12.46
C ILE A 85 -3.07 -2.35 12.09
N LYS A 86 -3.64 -1.67 11.12
CA LYS A 86 -5.03 -1.86 10.68
C LYS A 86 -5.05 -2.26 9.21
N ILE A 87 -6.08 -3.00 8.84
CA ILE A 87 -6.41 -3.23 7.43
C ILE A 87 -7.48 -2.20 7.06
N GLU A 88 -7.24 -1.44 6.00
CA GLU A 88 -8.24 -0.49 5.50
C GLU A 88 -8.55 -0.78 4.05
N THR A 89 -9.83 -0.73 3.72
CA THR A 89 -10.30 -1.04 2.38
C THR A 89 -11.40 -0.07 1.96
N VAL A 90 -11.39 0.30 0.69
CA VAL A 90 -12.45 1.08 0.03
C VAL A 90 -12.80 0.36 -1.27
N LEU A 91 -14.09 0.31 -1.59
CA LEU A 91 -14.57 -0.26 -2.85
C LEU A 91 -15.56 0.73 -3.48
N ASN A 92 -15.31 1.08 -4.74
CA ASN A 92 -16.23 1.91 -5.55
C ASN A 92 -16.58 3.24 -4.89
N ASP A 93 -15.57 3.98 -4.40
CA ASP A 93 -15.77 5.29 -3.78
C ASP A 93 -16.73 5.22 -2.58
N GLY A 94 -16.73 4.07 -1.92
CA GLY A 94 -17.58 3.83 -0.75
C GLY A 94 -16.89 4.24 0.55
N THR A 95 -17.56 3.94 1.65
CA THR A 95 -17.01 4.21 2.99
C THR A 95 -15.83 3.28 3.28
N THR A 96 -14.78 3.84 3.86
CA THR A 96 -13.63 3.06 4.32
C THR A 96 -14.07 2.06 5.39
N SER A 97 -13.66 0.82 5.19
CA SER A 97 -13.81 -0.22 6.21
C SER A 97 -12.46 -0.44 6.89
N THR A 98 -12.45 -0.36 8.21
CA THR A 98 -11.24 -0.52 9.02
C THR A 98 -11.38 -1.78 9.88
N THR A 99 -10.35 -2.64 9.84
CA THR A 99 -10.26 -3.83 10.70
C THR A 99 -8.96 -3.73 11.49
N ASP A 100 -9.07 -3.73 12.81
CA ASP A 100 -7.92 -3.77 13.71
C ASP A 100 -7.32 -5.18 13.65
N THR A 101 -6.05 -5.29 13.25
CA THR A 101 -5.37 -6.59 13.17
C THR A 101 -5.02 -7.13 14.54
N THR A 102 -5.01 -6.29 15.57
CA THR A 102 -4.50 -6.53 16.93
C THR A 102 -2.98 -6.76 16.97
N ASP A 103 -2.30 -6.57 15.84
CA ASP A 103 -0.85 -6.50 15.77
C ASP A 103 -0.42 -5.04 15.90
N ASN A 104 0.75 -4.81 16.50
CA ASN A 104 1.22 -3.47 16.83
C ASN A 104 2.63 -3.23 16.30
N TRP A 105 2.98 -1.97 16.15
CA TRP A 105 4.28 -1.49 15.71
C TRP A 105 4.82 -0.55 16.78
N ALA A 106 6.00 -0.79 17.31
CA ALA A 106 6.63 0.08 18.30
C ALA A 106 7.69 0.99 17.64
N ASP A 107 8.03 2.05 18.36
CA ASP A 107 9.03 3.03 17.89
C ASP A 107 10.32 2.35 17.46
N GLY A 108 10.80 2.71 16.30
CA GLY A 108 12.07 2.25 15.75
C GLY A 108 12.06 0.82 15.21
N GLU A 109 10.97 0.09 15.37
CA GLU A 109 10.89 -1.27 14.81
C GLU A 109 10.86 -1.25 13.29
N THR A 110 11.26 -2.36 12.70
CA THR A 110 11.21 -2.60 11.26
C THR A 110 10.27 -3.76 11.02
N HIS A 111 9.28 -3.55 10.15
CA HIS A 111 8.35 -4.61 9.74
C HIS A 111 8.21 -4.63 8.22
N ALA A 112 7.74 -5.75 7.71
CA ALA A 112 7.41 -5.93 6.30
C ALA A 112 5.88 -6.05 6.17
N LEU A 113 5.26 -5.08 5.52
CA LEU A 113 3.84 -5.11 5.20
C LEU A 113 3.66 -5.62 3.77
N LYS A 114 2.79 -6.62 3.60
CA LYS A 114 2.55 -7.22 2.29
C LYS A 114 1.06 -7.34 2.02
N VAL A 115 0.67 -6.95 0.81
CA VAL A 115 -0.69 -7.15 0.30
C VAL A 115 -0.61 -7.99 -0.97
N LYS A 116 -1.46 -9.01 -1.06
CA LYS A 116 -1.55 -9.90 -2.22
C LYS A 116 -2.96 -9.86 -2.77
N VAL A 117 -3.06 -9.81 -4.08
CA VAL A 117 -4.35 -9.84 -4.78
C VAL A 117 -4.35 -11.06 -5.70
N SER A 118 -5.32 -11.93 -5.49
CA SER A 118 -5.48 -13.11 -6.35
C SER A 118 -6.05 -12.70 -7.71
N LYS A 119 -5.98 -13.59 -8.70
CA LYS A 119 -6.60 -13.37 -10.00
C LYS A 119 -8.11 -13.12 -9.89
N ALA A 120 -8.76 -13.65 -8.85
CA ALA A 120 -10.19 -13.44 -8.62
C ALA A 120 -10.51 -12.14 -7.86
N GLY A 121 -9.48 -11.31 -7.59
CA GLY A 121 -9.64 -10.05 -6.86
C GLY A 121 -9.53 -10.19 -5.34
N ALA A 122 -9.57 -11.40 -4.79
CA ALA A 122 -9.52 -11.59 -3.34
C ALA A 122 -8.16 -11.10 -2.78
N VAL A 123 -8.22 -10.33 -1.70
CA VAL A 123 -7.06 -9.70 -1.08
C VAL A 123 -6.68 -10.46 0.20
N THR A 124 -5.38 -10.62 0.41
CA THR A 124 -4.83 -11.17 1.65
C THR A 124 -3.65 -10.32 2.10
N TYR A 125 -3.40 -10.32 3.40
CA TYR A 125 -2.46 -9.43 4.07
C TYR A 125 -1.44 -10.25 4.84
N GLN A 126 -0.20 -9.72 4.94
CA GLN A 126 0.83 -10.32 5.79
C GLN A 126 1.63 -9.23 6.49
N ILE A 127 1.99 -9.49 7.73
CA ILE A 127 2.93 -8.71 8.53
C ILE A 127 4.11 -9.65 8.80
N ASP A 128 5.32 -9.28 8.38
CA ASP A 128 6.54 -10.09 8.55
C ASP A 128 6.38 -11.52 8.01
N GLY A 129 5.64 -11.66 6.92
CA GLY A 129 5.45 -12.94 6.25
C GLY A 129 4.35 -13.82 6.80
N ALA A 130 3.71 -13.43 7.92
CA ALA A 130 2.60 -14.16 8.52
C ALA A 130 1.27 -13.42 8.31
N ALA A 131 0.16 -14.14 8.32
CA ALA A 131 -1.16 -13.49 8.31
C ALA A 131 -1.33 -12.68 9.59
N PRO A 132 -2.00 -11.51 9.52
CA PRO A 132 -2.29 -10.76 10.75
C PRO A 132 -3.11 -11.58 11.75
N SER A 133 -3.00 -11.22 13.03
CA SER A 133 -3.74 -11.89 14.11
C SER A 133 -5.25 -11.82 13.89
N THR A 134 -5.73 -10.69 13.37
CA THR A 134 -7.10 -10.54 12.86
C THR A 134 -7.01 -10.02 11.42
N THR A 135 -7.81 -10.58 10.52
CA THR A 135 -7.77 -10.21 9.10
C THR A 135 -9.16 -9.83 8.58
N ALA A 136 -9.16 -9.08 7.48
CA ALA A 136 -10.39 -8.69 6.79
C ALA A 136 -10.61 -9.58 5.55
N THR A 137 -11.87 -9.81 5.22
CA THR A 137 -12.25 -10.39 3.93
C THR A 137 -12.61 -9.25 2.98
N PHE A 138 -11.90 -9.16 1.86
CA PHE A 138 -12.10 -8.09 0.89
C PHE A 138 -11.71 -8.56 -0.51
N SER A 139 -12.35 -8.01 -1.51
CA SER A 139 -11.98 -8.25 -2.91
C SER A 139 -12.12 -6.96 -3.70
N LEU A 140 -11.10 -6.68 -4.51
CA LEU A 140 -11.15 -5.64 -5.52
C LEU A 140 -11.99 -6.11 -6.71
N ASP A 141 -12.64 -5.20 -7.40
CA ASP A 141 -13.48 -5.53 -8.55
C ASP A 141 -12.64 -5.94 -9.76
N ILE A 142 -13.15 -6.93 -10.49
CA ILE A 142 -12.51 -7.40 -11.72
C ILE A 142 -12.53 -6.28 -12.77
N GLY A 143 -11.38 -6.00 -13.35
CA GLY A 143 -11.22 -4.96 -14.35
C GLY A 143 -10.61 -3.68 -13.81
N GLU A 144 -10.61 -3.49 -12.50
CA GLU A 144 -9.98 -2.32 -11.90
C GLU A 144 -8.47 -2.33 -12.09
N VAL A 145 -7.90 -1.14 -12.24
CA VAL A 145 -6.46 -0.96 -12.44
C VAL A 145 -5.89 -0.33 -11.18
N VAL A 146 -5.02 -1.08 -10.50
CA VAL A 146 -4.43 -0.66 -9.23
C VAL A 146 -2.90 -0.62 -9.33
N THR A 147 -2.29 0.14 -8.44
CA THR A 147 -0.83 0.28 -8.34
C THR A 147 -0.42 0.14 -6.88
N PRO A 148 0.81 -0.33 -6.61
CA PRO A 148 1.32 -0.24 -5.25
C PRO A 148 1.36 1.22 -4.80
N MET A 149 0.90 1.45 -3.59
CA MET A 149 0.82 2.79 -3.00
C MET A 149 1.41 2.76 -1.60
N TYR A 150 2.21 3.75 -1.28
CA TYR A 150 2.56 4.13 0.08
C TYR A 150 1.94 5.49 0.35
N TYR A 151 1.30 5.62 1.50
CA TYR A 151 0.64 6.86 1.93
C TYR A 151 1.07 7.15 3.36
N MET A 152 1.39 8.40 3.64
CA MET A 152 1.79 8.80 4.99
C MET A 152 1.22 10.18 5.30
N LEU A 153 0.63 10.30 6.48
CA LEU A 153 0.10 11.54 7.00
C LEU A 153 0.53 11.67 8.46
N HIS A 154 1.12 12.81 8.79
CA HIS A 154 1.55 13.09 10.17
C HIS A 154 0.37 13.43 11.07
N ALA A 155 0.42 12.92 12.29
CA ALA A 155 -0.42 13.36 13.40
C ALA A 155 0.09 14.70 13.96
N SER A 156 -0.47 15.14 15.08
CA SER A 156 0.00 16.35 15.77
C SER A 156 1.47 16.23 16.20
N ASP A 157 1.92 15.02 16.51
CA ASP A 157 3.35 14.70 16.65
C ASP A 157 3.86 14.17 15.32
N VAL A 158 5.15 14.25 15.06
CA VAL A 158 5.71 13.81 13.78
C VAL A 158 6.34 12.42 13.92
N ALA A 159 6.14 11.59 12.92
CA ALA A 159 6.66 10.23 12.90
C ALA A 159 8.19 10.15 12.86
N GLY A 160 8.87 11.27 12.67
CA GLY A 160 10.32 11.30 12.53
C GLY A 160 10.78 10.61 11.26
N ALA A 161 11.90 9.92 11.33
CA ALA A 161 12.45 9.25 10.16
C ALA A 161 11.67 7.98 9.82
N ILE A 162 11.18 7.91 8.59
CA ILE A 162 10.64 6.66 8.02
C ILE A 162 11.67 6.16 7.00
N ILE A 163 12.21 4.97 7.23
CA ILE A 163 13.33 4.46 6.43
C ILE A 163 12.88 3.23 5.65
N PHE A 164 12.74 3.38 4.34
CA PHE A 164 12.44 2.26 3.44
C PHE A 164 13.70 1.42 3.25
N GLN A 165 13.58 0.12 3.46
CA GLN A 165 14.69 -0.81 3.34
C GLN A 165 14.55 -1.69 2.09
N LYS A 166 13.33 -2.10 1.74
CA LYS A 166 13.12 -3.04 0.64
C LYS A 166 11.70 -2.91 0.10
N LEU A 167 11.58 -2.85 -1.22
CA LEU A 167 10.29 -2.93 -1.90
C LEU A 167 10.34 -4.09 -2.88
N ILE A 168 9.35 -4.97 -2.82
CA ILE A 168 9.18 -6.09 -3.74
C ILE A 168 7.82 -5.96 -4.38
N VAL A 169 7.76 -6.01 -5.70
CA VAL A 169 6.50 -6.10 -6.45
C VAL A 169 6.60 -7.29 -7.39
N LYS A 170 5.59 -8.14 -7.40
CA LYS A 170 5.57 -9.36 -8.22
C LYS A 170 4.20 -9.56 -8.85
N SER A 171 4.19 -10.23 -10.00
CA SER A 171 2.95 -10.69 -10.62
C SER A 171 3.15 -12.07 -11.23
N ASP A 172 2.03 -12.77 -11.40
CA ASP A 172 2.00 -14.08 -12.06
C ASP A 172 1.91 -13.96 -13.59
N LYS A 173 2.16 -12.78 -14.15
CA LYS A 173 2.43 -12.72 -15.58
C LYS A 173 3.60 -13.65 -15.81
N GLY A 174 3.32 -14.73 -16.51
CA GLY A 174 4.27 -15.81 -16.74
C GLY A 174 5.66 -15.26 -16.98
N SER A 175 6.62 -15.91 -16.38
CA SER A 175 8.00 -15.48 -16.46
C SER A 175 8.33 -15.09 -17.91
N LEU A 176 9.22 -14.15 -18.05
CA LEU A 176 9.78 -13.77 -19.35
C LEU A 176 10.48 -14.93 -20.06
N GLU A 177 10.16 -16.17 -19.70
CA GLU A 177 10.65 -17.38 -20.36
C GLU A 177 10.21 -17.44 -21.83
N ALA A 178 9.18 -16.70 -22.20
CA ALA A 178 8.82 -16.55 -23.61
C ALA A 178 9.93 -15.91 -24.45
N ALA A 179 10.91 -15.27 -23.83
CA ALA A 179 12.03 -14.71 -24.55
C ALA A 179 12.99 -15.77 -25.11
N SER A 180 12.89 -17.01 -24.66
CA SER A 180 13.72 -18.09 -25.18
C SER A 180 13.23 -18.68 -26.53
N GLU A 181 12.07 -18.23 -27.02
CA GLU A 181 11.50 -18.71 -28.25
C GLU A 181 11.73 -17.75 -29.43
N LEU A 182 12.59 -16.75 -29.24
CA LEU A 182 12.98 -15.85 -30.32
C LEU A 182 14.28 -16.34 -31.00
N ASP A 183 14.27 -17.58 -31.48
CA ASP A 183 15.34 -18.12 -32.37
C ASP A 183 14.95 -17.95 -33.82
#